data_09ee486a14930ea7c4cc4d6f48ba21c3
#
_entry.id   09ee486a14930ea7c4cc4d6f48ba21c3
#
_cell.length_a   1.000
_cell.length_b   1.000
_cell.length_c   1.000
_cell.angle_alpha   90.00
_cell.angle_beta   90.00
_cell.angle_gamma   90.00
#
_symmetry.space_group_name_H-M   'P 1'
#
loop_
_entity.id
_entity.type
_entity.pdbx_description
1 polymer ?
#
loop_
_entity_poly.entity_id
_entity_poly.type
_entity_poly.pdbx_seq_one_letter_code
_entity_poly.pdbx_strand_id
1 'polypeptide(L)'
;MKILIEDFNTLENHYRANLINSIIGVKQASLIGTVGVNCISNLALFSSTVHLGSNPPLVAIFSRPEGDTPKQTLKNIIDNRDYSINHVNKSIINRAHSCSFKFSAEESEFTECNLSEKFITDFKAPFVKESNVSFAVRYQRHLSVQENGVIMVIGKIKSVFVNENIIQDNGEVDFNYSSSVGVAGNNTYYGLDKIKSLKYLKSDQKNQLKKIVDKESYQNSNEAK
;
A
#
# COMPACT_ATOMS: atom_id res chain seq x y z
N MET A 1 -18.47 13.09 -22.23
CA MET A 1 -18.16 14.52 -22.01
C MET A 1 -17.11 14.62 -20.92
N LYS A 2 -16.00 15.37 -21.12
CA LYS A 2 -15.00 15.64 -20.07
C LYS A 2 -15.47 16.86 -19.26
N ILE A 3 -15.25 16.84 -17.94
CA ILE A 3 -15.50 17.98 -17.05
C ILE A 3 -14.17 18.58 -16.60
N LEU A 4 -14.13 19.90 -16.41
CA LEU A 4 -13.00 20.63 -15.86
C LEU A 4 -13.34 21.07 -14.45
N ILE A 5 -12.47 20.79 -13.49
CA ILE A 5 -12.58 21.20 -12.09
C ILE A 5 -11.29 21.90 -11.70
N GLU A 6 -11.35 23.21 -11.44
CA GLU A 6 -10.18 24.05 -11.13
C GLU A 6 -10.21 24.56 -9.68
N ASP A 7 -11.38 24.83 -9.11
CA ASP A 7 -11.51 25.26 -7.73
C ASP A 7 -11.97 24.11 -6.82
N PHE A 8 -11.02 23.44 -6.18
CA PHE A 8 -11.28 22.35 -5.26
C PHE A 8 -11.86 22.80 -3.93
N ASN A 9 -11.80 24.09 -3.57
CA ASN A 9 -12.33 24.60 -2.31
C ASN A 9 -13.86 24.70 -2.32
N THR A 10 -14.47 24.78 -3.49
CA THR A 10 -15.93 24.78 -3.66
C THR A 10 -16.55 23.40 -3.50
N LEU A 11 -15.75 22.34 -3.51
CA LEU A 11 -16.22 20.97 -3.37
C LEU A 11 -16.47 20.61 -1.91
N GLU A 12 -17.55 19.86 -1.67
CA GLU A 12 -17.81 19.26 -0.37
C GLU A 12 -16.60 18.37 0.07
N ASN A 13 -16.28 18.37 1.36
CA ASN A 13 -15.05 17.78 1.89
C ASN A 13 -14.90 16.28 1.55
N HIS A 14 -15.96 15.47 1.70
CA HIS A 14 -15.89 14.04 1.39
C HIS A 14 -15.80 13.79 -0.10
N TYR A 15 -16.52 14.56 -0.92
CA TYR A 15 -16.43 14.47 -2.37
C TYR A 15 -15.02 14.82 -2.85
N ARG A 16 -14.45 15.92 -2.37
CA ARG A 16 -13.08 16.34 -2.69
C ARG A 16 -12.06 15.27 -2.31
N ALA A 17 -12.15 14.74 -1.09
CA ALA A 17 -11.24 13.71 -0.60
C ALA A 17 -11.31 12.44 -1.47
N ASN A 18 -12.52 11.98 -1.81
CA ASN A 18 -12.73 10.84 -2.69
C ASN A 18 -12.20 11.09 -4.10
N LEU A 19 -12.50 12.26 -4.68
CA LEU A 19 -12.05 12.62 -6.02
C LEU A 19 -10.52 12.61 -6.11
N ILE A 20 -9.85 13.39 -5.24
CA ILE A 20 -8.37 13.52 -5.25
C ILE A 20 -7.71 12.17 -4.98
N ASN A 21 -8.25 11.38 -4.06
CA ASN A 21 -7.70 10.05 -3.77
C ASN A 21 -7.91 9.06 -4.93
N SER A 22 -9.05 9.16 -5.64
CA SER A 22 -9.41 8.24 -6.74
C SER A 22 -8.64 8.53 -8.02
N ILE A 23 -8.43 9.81 -8.39
CA ILE A 23 -7.72 10.17 -9.63
C ILE A 23 -6.24 9.74 -9.63
N ILE A 24 -5.67 9.51 -8.45
CA ILE A 24 -4.30 8.97 -8.32
C ILE A 24 -4.27 7.48 -8.69
N GLY A 25 -5.43 6.82 -8.76
CA GLY A 25 -5.58 5.43 -9.14
C GLY A 25 -5.64 4.47 -7.97
N VAL A 26 -5.62 3.19 -8.30
CA VAL A 26 -5.66 2.10 -7.33
C VAL A 26 -4.28 1.95 -6.67
N LYS A 27 -4.26 1.94 -5.33
CA LYS A 27 -3.06 1.76 -4.51
C LYS A 27 -3.18 0.46 -3.72
N GLN A 28 -2.06 -0.16 -3.36
CA GLN A 28 -2.05 -1.34 -2.50
C GLN A 28 -2.72 -1.05 -1.15
N ALA A 29 -3.74 -1.82 -0.80
CA ALA A 29 -4.28 -1.82 0.56
C ALA A 29 -3.34 -2.61 1.48
N SER A 30 -2.84 -1.98 2.53
CA SER A 30 -1.86 -2.56 3.44
C SER A 30 -2.26 -2.37 4.89
N LEU A 31 -1.99 -3.38 5.72
CA LEU A 31 -2.07 -3.29 7.17
C LEU A 31 -0.65 -3.09 7.73
N ILE A 32 -0.47 -2.02 8.48
CA ILE A 32 0.82 -1.70 9.13
C ILE A 32 0.78 -2.19 10.56
N GLY A 33 1.58 -3.22 10.85
CA GLY A 33 1.71 -3.77 12.19
C GLY A 33 2.84 -3.09 12.96
N THR A 34 2.55 -2.66 14.19
CA THR A 34 3.50 -2.04 15.12
C THR A 34 3.23 -2.52 16.55
N VAL A 35 4.13 -2.21 17.47
CA VAL A 35 3.93 -2.45 18.91
C VAL A 35 4.05 -1.15 19.66
N GLY A 36 3.13 -0.90 20.57
CA GLY A 36 3.15 0.24 21.48
C GLY A 36 4.13 0.06 22.65
N VAL A 37 4.28 1.10 23.46
CA VAL A 37 5.18 1.10 24.64
C VAL A 37 4.80 0.06 25.69
N ASN A 38 3.52 -0.31 25.77
CA ASN A 38 3.00 -1.32 26.71
C ASN A 38 3.00 -2.73 26.10
N CYS A 39 3.79 -2.98 25.05
CA CYS A 39 3.79 -4.23 24.29
C CYS A 39 2.42 -4.60 23.68
N ILE A 40 1.52 -3.64 23.53
CA ILE A 40 0.23 -3.84 22.85
C ILE A 40 0.45 -3.74 21.36
N SER A 41 0.05 -4.78 20.63
CA SER A 41 0.10 -4.79 19.17
C SER A 41 -0.94 -3.85 18.57
N ASN A 42 -0.51 -3.06 17.61
CA ASN A 42 -1.36 -2.11 16.89
C ASN A 42 -1.33 -2.42 15.40
N LEU A 43 -2.48 -2.32 14.74
CA LEU A 43 -2.64 -2.59 13.33
C LEU A 43 -3.48 -1.49 12.66
N ALA A 44 -2.93 -0.85 11.64
CA ALA A 44 -3.61 0.26 10.98
C ALA A 44 -3.69 0.06 9.46
N LEU A 45 -4.82 0.40 8.87
CA LEU A 45 -5.05 0.34 7.42
C LEU A 45 -4.42 1.55 6.72
N PHE A 46 -3.56 1.28 5.74
CA PHE A 46 -2.90 2.28 4.88
C PHE A 46 -3.13 1.98 3.40
N SER A 47 -3.29 3.02 2.60
CA SER A 47 -3.31 2.96 1.13
C SER A 47 -2.17 3.78 0.51
N SER A 48 -1.14 4.05 1.27
CA SER A 48 -0.08 4.99 0.89
C SER A 48 1.31 4.35 0.93
N THR A 49 1.40 3.05 0.65
CA THR A 49 2.70 2.35 0.54
C THR A 49 3.28 2.57 -0.84
N VAL A 50 4.51 3.12 -0.92
CA VAL A 50 5.18 3.49 -2.18
C VAL A 50 6.60 2.95 -2.21
N HIS A 51 6.98 2.32 -3.32
CA HIS A 51 8.34 1.90 -3.61
C HIS A 51 9.25 3.12 -3.84
N LEU A 52 10.40 3.17 -3.15
CA LEU A 52 11.40 4.23 -3.32
C LEU A 52 12.68 3.78 -4.01
N GLY A 53 12.99 2.49 -3.96
CA GLY A 53 14.19 1.96 -4.59
C GLY A 53 14.45 0.50 -4.24
N SER A 54 15.19 -0.21 -5.10
CA SER A 54 15.50 -1.64 -4.92
C SER A 54 16.88 -1.88 -4.32
N ASN A 55 17.80 -0.93 -4.42
CA ASN A 55 19.14 -1.05 -3.86
C ASN A 55 19.62 0.29 -3.29
N PRO A 56 19.57 0.49 -1.97
CA PRO A 56 18.94 -0.42 -0.99
C PRO A 56 17.42 -0.51 -1.15
N PRO A 57 16.78 -1.62 -0.69
CA PRO A 57 15.34 -1.79 -0.83
C PRO A 57 14.62 -0.87 0.15
N LEU A 58 14.02 0.20 -0.37
CA LEU A 58 13.34 1.24 0.40
C LEU A 58 11.86 1.35 0.03
N VAL A 59 11.07 1.62 1.06
CA VAL A 59 9.62 1.87 0.96
C VAL A 59 9.26 3.12 1.75
N ALA A 60 8.26 3.85 1.28
CA ALA A 60 7.61 4.91 2.05
C ALA A 60 6.17 4.56 2.39
N ILE A 61 5.72 5.02 3.54
CA ILE A 61 4.31 5.13 3.91
C ILE A 61 4.02 6.57 4.34
N PHE A 62 2.76 6.99 4.22
CA PHE A 62 2.37 8.36 4.57
C PHE A 62 1.35 8.35 5.70
N SER A 63 1.72 8.95 6.83
CA SER A 63 0.84 9.20 7.95
C SER A 63 0.15 10.55 7.77
N ARG A 64 -1.15 10.61 8.06
CA ARG A 64 -1.87 11.89 8.12
C ARG A 64 -1.25 12.78 9.22
N PRO A 65 -1.41 14.12 9.13
CA PRO A 65 -0.96 15.03 10.16
C PRO A 65 -1.49 14.61 11.55
N GLU A 66 -0.76 14.95 12.57
CA GLU A 66 -1.29 14.87 13.94
C GLU A 66 -2.49 15.81 14.06
N GLY A 67 -3.51 15.33 14.74
CA GLY A 67 -4.71 16.07 15.09
C GLY A 67 -5.01 15.80 16.55
N ASP A 68 -6.25 15.97 16.98
CA ASP A 68 -6.69 15.75 18.36
C ASP A 68 -6.45 14.31 18.86
N THR A 69 -6.27 13.36 17.95
CA THR A 69 -6.00 11.95 18.29
C THR A 69 -4.57 11.60 17.90
N PRO A 70 -3.74 11.12 18.84
CA PRO A 70 -2.36 10.66 18.57
C PRO A 70 -2.32 9.60 17.47
N LYS A 71 -1.32 9.68 16.60
CA LYS A 71 -1.07 8.69 15.53
C LYS A 71 -0.20 7.57 16.09
N GLN A 72 -0.85 6.62 16.77
CA GLN A 72 -0.18 5.49 17.44
C GLN A 72 0.83 4.78 16.53
N THR A 73 0.45 4.45 15.30
CA THR A 73 1.32 3.79 14.32
C THR A 73 2.61 4.57 14.07
N LEU A 74 2.52 5.89 13.84
CA LEU A 74 3.69 6.73 13.60
C LEU A 74 4.60 6.77 14.83
N LYS A 75 4.01 6.99 16.02
CA LYS A 75 4.73 7.00 17.30
C LYS A 75 5.46 5.67 17.53
N ASN A 76 4.76 4.54 17.38
CA ASN A 76 5.32 3.21 17.56
C ASN A 76 6.49 2.94 16.60
N ILE A 77 6.39 3.37 15.33
CA ILE A 77 7.47 3.24 14.33
C ILE A 77 8.70 4.03 14.76
N ILE A 78 8.53 5.25 15.23
CA ILE A 78 9.65 6.11 15.66
C ILE A 78 10.33 5.50 16.89
N ASP A 79 9.56 5.06 17.87
CA ASP A 79 10.05 4.56 19.17
C ASP A 79 10.72 3.18 19.02
N ASN A 80 10.07 2.23 18.34
CA ASN A 80 10.51 0.84 18.25
C ASN A 80 11.33 0.51 17.00
N ARG A 81 11.31 1.36 15.99
CA ARG A 81 12.08 1.26 14.75
C ARG A 81 11.66 0.13 13.81
N ASP A 82 10.87 -0.83 14.26
CA ASP A 82 10.36 -1.96 13.49
C ASP A 82 8.87 -1.80 13.20
N TYR A 83 8.46 -2.11 11.98
CA TYR A 83 7.07 -2.24 11.59
C TYR A 83 6.91 -3.23 10.46
N SER A 84 5.79 -3.92 10.41
CA SER A 84 5.45 -4.81 9.31
C SER A 84 4.51 -4.13 8.33
N ILE A 85 4.60 -4.52 7.05
CA ILE A 85 3.63 -4.18 6.01
C ILE A 85 3.02 -5.48 5.51
N ASN A 86 1.70 -5.58 5.59
CA ASN A 86 0.95 -6.79 5.27
C ASN A 86 -0.10 -6.44 4.21
N HIS A 87 -0.09 -7.13 3.06
CA HIS A 87 -1.09 -6.90 2.03
C HIS A 87 -2.47 -7.34 2.51
N VAL A 88 -3.46 -6.52 2.29
CA VAL A 88 -4.86 -6.94 2.40
C VAL A 88 -5.19 -7.83 1.22
N ASN A 89 -5.74 -9.01 1.46
CA ASN A 89 -6.25 -9.90 0.44
C ASN A 89 -7.78 -9.98 0.48
N LYS A 90 -8.38 -10.59 -0.55
CA LYS A 90 -9.85 -10.68 -0.71
C LYS A 90 -10.56 -11.26 0.51
N SER A 91 -9.94 -12.18 1.27
CA SER A 91 -10.58 -12.87 2.40
C SER A 91 -10.66 -12.05 3.69
N ILE A 92 -9.85 -10.99 3.81
CA ILE A 92 -9.78 -10.16 5.02
C ILE A 92 -10.23 -8.71 4.84
N ILE A 93 -10.82 -8.33 3.70
CA ILE A 93 -11.17 -6.93 3.41
C ILE A 93 -11.98 -6.29 4.55
N ASN A 94 -13.06 -6.92 5.00
CA ASN A 94 -13.93 -6.35 6.03
C ASN A 94 -13.20 -6.17 7.36
N ARG A 95 -12.41 -7.16 7.79
CA ARG A 95 -11.60 -7.10 9.00
C ARG A 95 -10.52 -6.02 8.90
N ALA A 96 -9.83 -5.96 7.76
CA ALA A 96 -8.83 -4.93 7.49
C ALA A 96 -9.43 -3.52 7.44
N HIS A 97 -10.63 -3.37 6.87
CA HIS A 97 -11.33 -2.08 6.85
C HIS A 97 -11.71 -1.62 8.26
N SER A 98 -12.12 -2.55 9.13
CA SER A 98 -12.44 -2.25 10.53
C SER A 98 -11.24 -1.71 11.32
N CYS A 99 -9.99 -2.04 10.94
CA CYS A 99 -8.78 -1.45 11.53
C CYS A 99 -8.64 0.07 11.23
N SER A 100 -9.53 0.67 10.46
CA SER A 100 -9.61 2.13 10.28
C SER A 100 -10.40 2.84 11.38
N PHE A 101 -11.09 2.10 12.24
CA PHE A 101 -11.75 2.63 13.43
C PHE A 101 -10.69 3.20 14.41
N LYS A 102 -11.10 4.17 15.20
CA LYS A 102 -10.19 4.81 16.19
C LYS A 102 -10.31 4.06 17.51
N PHE A 103 -9.48 3.03 17.67
CA PHE A 103 -9.32 2.33 18.94
C PHE A 103 -8.45 3.13 19.91
N SER A 104 -8.58 2.86 21.20
CA SER A 104 -7.70 3.43 22.23
C SER A 104 -6.31 2.78 22.19
N ALA A 105 -5.36 3.31 22.93
CA ALA A 105 -4.00 2.75 22.99
C ALA A 105 -3.92 1.43 23.77
N GLU A 106 -4.94 1.10 24.52
CA GLU A 106 -5.09 -0.12 25.31
C GLU A 106 -5.80 -1.24 24.53
N GLU A 107 -6.37 -0.92 23.37
CA GLU A 107 -7.07 -1.88 22.51
C GLU A 107 -6.19 -2.26 21.32
N SER A 108 -6.15 -3.56 21.01
CA SER A 108 -5.42 -4.06 19.83
C SER A 108 -6.38 -4.34 18.69
N GLU A 109 -6.18 -3.71 17.54
CA GLU A 109 -6.95 -3.98 16.33
C GLU A 109 -6.87 -5.45 15.90
N PHE A 110 -5.80 -6.16 16.25
CA PHE A 110 -5.74 -7.60 16.00
C PHE A 110 -6.88 -8.34 16.70
N THR A 111 -7.11 -8.02 17.97
CA THR A 111 -8.20 -8.61 18.76
C THR A 111 -9.55 -8.11 18.29
N GLU A 112 -9.73 -6.81 18.21
CA GLU A 112 -11.02 -6.17 17.92
C GLU A 112 -11.52 -6.46 16.50
N CYS A 113 -10.59 -6.62 15.55
CA CYS A 113 -10.93 -6.93 14.15
C CYS A 113 -10.78 -8.42 13.80
N ASN A 114 -10.54 -9.29 14.80
CA ASN A 114 -10.41 -10.74 14.63
C ASN A 114 -9.35 -11.13 13.59
N LEU A 115 -8.16 -10.50 13.67
CA LEU A 115 -6.97 -10.82 12.89
C LEU A 115 -5.91 -11.46 13.79
N SER A 116 -5.17 -12.42 13.27
CA SER A 116 -4.19 -13.18 14.05
C SER A 116 -2.79 -12.58 13.92
N GLU A 117 -2.11 -12.45 15.06
CA GLU A 117 -0.72 -12.01 15.10
C GLU A 117 0.25 -13.15 14.78
N LYS A 118 1.35 -12.79 14.14
CA LYS A 118 2.52 -13.65 13.97
C LYS A 118 3.78 -12.84 14.23
N PHE A 119 4.57 -13.27 15.19
CA PHE A 119 5.90 -12.70 15.45
C PHE A 119 7.00 -13.58 14.83
N ILE A 120 8.13 -12.96 14.52
CA ILE A 120 9.34 -13.64 14.05
C ILE A 120 10.51 -13.25 14.96
N THR A 121 11.52 -14.12 15.03
CA THR A 121 12.72 -13.90 15.83
C THR A 121 13.43 -12.61 15.40
N ASP A 122 13.91 -11.84 16.37
CA ASP A 122 14.68 -10.60 16.19
C ASP A 122 13.95 -9.46 15.47
N PHE A 123 12.61 -9.51 15.45
CA PHE A 123 11.79 -8.45 14.89
C PHE A 123 10.59 -8.15 15.81
N LYS A 124 10.48 -6.90 16.24
CA LYS A 124 9.53 -6.52 17.32
C LYS A 124 8.08 -6.37 16.85
N ALA A 125 7.84 -6.04 15.59
CA ALA A 125 6.50 -5.77 15.10
C ALA A 125 5.76 -7.06 14.68
N PRO A 126 4.45 -7.17 14.96
CA PRO A 126 3.62 -8.29 14.54
C PRO A 126 3.32 -8.26 13.04
N PHE A 127 3.16 -9.44 12.45
CA PHE A 127 2.60 -9.63 11.12
C PHE A 127 1.16 -10.12 11.21
N VAL A 128 0.38 -9.88 10.18
CA VAL A 128 -0.96 -10.45 10.01
C VAL A 128 -0.82 -11.85 9.42
N LYS A 129 -1.22 -12.87 10.18
CA LYS A 129 -1.10 -14.28 9.78
C LYS A 129 -1.88 -14.61 8.52
N GLU A 130 -3.02 -13.96 8.32
CA GLU A 130 -3.91 -14.14 7.18
C GLU A 130 -3.42 -13.43 5.90
N SER A 131 -2.39 -12.59 5.99
CA SER A 131 -1.81 -11.91 4.82
C SER A 131 -0.95 -12.88 4.00
N ASN A 132 -1.15 -12.91 2.69
CA ASN A 132 -0.39 -13.77 1.78
C ASN A 132 0.95 -13.16 1.36
N VAL A 133 1.11 -11.86 1.52
CA VAL A 133 2.35 -11.11 1.25
C VAL A 133 2.59 -10.15 2.40
N SER A 134 3.69 -10.31 3.09
CA SER A 134 4.10 -9.45 4.20
C SER A 134 5.60 -9.20 4.16
N PHE A 135 6.03 -8.08 4.70
CA PHE A 135 7.46 -7.79 4.80
C PHE A 135 7.80 -6.96 6.03
N ALA A 136 8.99 -7.24 6.58
CA ALA A 136 9.57 -6.55 7.71
C ALA A 136 10.26 -5.26 7.24
N VAL A 137 10.04 -4.17 7.95
CA VAL A 137 10.61 -2.87 7.61
C VAL A 137 11.30 -2.28 8.84
N ARG A 138 12.53 -1.80 8.66
CA ARG A 138 13.27 -1.01 9.65
C ARG A 138 13.17 0.47 9.29
N TYR A 139 12.58 1.26 10.19
CA TYR A 139 12.53 2.71 10.07
C TYR A 139 13.92 3.31 9.84
N GLN A 140 14.01 4.25 8.92
CA GLN A 140 15.21 5.02 8.62
C GLN A 140 15.07 6.47 9.09
N ARG A 141 14.09 7.18 8.56
CA ARG A 141 13.79 8.57 8.85
C ARG A 141 12.36 8.92 8.43
N HIS A 142 11.92 10.10 8.81
CA HIS A 142 10.69 10.68 8.28
C HIS A 142 10.91 12.12 7.84
N LEU A 143 10.00 12.61 6.99
CA LEU A 143 9.98 13.96 6.45
C LEU A 143 8.56 14.51 6.55
N SER A 144 8.43 15.77 6.97
CA SER A 144 7.13 16.46 6.96
C SER A 144 6.92 17.14 5.62
N VAL A 145 5.73 16.95 5.04
CA VAL A 145 5.24 17.71 3.89
C VAL A 145 4.66 19.02 4.40
N GLN A 146 5.36 20.13 4.16
CA GLN A 146 5.03 21.44 4.77
C GLN A 146 3.65 21.96 4.36
N GLU A 147 3.19 21.65 3.15
CA GLU A 147 1.94 22.12 2.58
C GLU A 147 0.69 21.60 3.29
N ASN A 148 0.76 20.43 3.92
CA ASN A 148 -0.41 19.80 4.53
C ASN A 148 -0.12 19.02 5.82
N GLY A 149 1.14 19.04 6.30
CA GLY A 149 1.54 18.38 7.53
C GLY A 149 1.60 16.86 7.46
N VAL A 150 1.43 16.25 6.28
CA VAL A 150 1.58 14.81 6.09
C VAL A 150 3.01 14.38 6.39
N ILE A 151 3.18 13.25 7.08
CA ILE A 151 4.49 12.70 7.43
C ILE A 151 4.81 11.52 6.51
N MET A 152 5.85 11.65 5.68
CA MET A 152 6.41 10.56 4.90
C MET A 152 7.42 9.79 5.75
N VAL A 153 7.14 8.53 6.04
CA VAL A 153 8.01 7.62 6.79
C VAL A 153 8.77 6.75 5.81
N ILE A 154 10.09 6.79 5.83
CA ILE A 154 10.98 5.99 4.99
C ILE A 154 11.52 4.81 5.80
N GLY A 155 11.37 3.61 5.25
CA GLY A 155 11.88 2.38 5.83
C GLY A 155 12.68 1.53 4.87
N LYS A 156 13.60 0.73 5.40
CA LYS A 156 14.36 -0.28 4.67
C LYS A 156 13.74 -1.65 4.87
N ILE A 157 13.40 -2.32 3.77
CA ILE A 157 12.90 -3.69 3.81
C ILE A 157 14.01 -4.62 4.30
N LYS A 158 13.72 -5.46 5.28
CA LYS A 158 14.65 -6.37 5.93
C LYS A 158 14.44 -7.83 5.51
N SER A 159 13.18 -8.22 5.38
CA SER A 159 12.79 -9.57 4.96
C SER A 159 11.38 -9.55 4.37
N VAL A 160 11.09 -10.52 3.50
CA VAL A 160 9.80 -10.71 2.85
C VAL A 160 9.27 -12.10 3.21
N PHE A 161 7.97 -12.18 3.50
CA PHE A 161 7.24 -13.41 3.81
C PHE A 161 6.14 -13.59 2.78
N VAL A 162 6.28 -14.60 1.96
CA VAL A 162 5.37 -14.91 0.86
C VAL A 162 5.49 -16.40 0.54
N ASN A 163 4.40 -17.03 0.11
CA ASN A 163 4.45 -18.40 -0.35
C ASN A 163 5.20 -18.50 -1.68
N GLU A 164 5.98 -19.57 -1.89
CA GLU A 164 6.81 -19.75 -3.08
C GLU A 164 6.02 -19.65 -4.40
N ASN A 165 4.79 -20.17 -4.43
CA ASN A 165 3.92 -20.11 -5.61
C ASN A 165 3.39 -18.70 -5.96
N ILE A 166 3.64 -17.72 -5.12
CA ILE A 166 3.25 -16.32 -5.36
C ILE A 166 4.37 -15.54 -6.06
N ILE A 167 5.63 -15.97 -5.94
CA ILE A 167 6.78 -15.35 -6.62
C ILE A 167 7.05 -16.07 -7.94
N GLN A 168 7.04 -15.32 -9.03
CA GLN A 168 7.42 -15.83 -10.35
C GLN A 168 8.95 -15.91 -10.50
N ASP A 169 9.46 -16.68 -11.48
CA ASP A 169 10.89 -16.88 -11.72
C ASP A 169 11.66 -15.57 -11.95
N ASN A 170 10.98 -14.53 -12.41
CA ASN A 170 11.56 -13.20 -12.62
C ASN A 170 11.54 -12.31 -11.34
N GLY A 171 11.05 -12.84 -10.20
CA GLY A 171 10.92 -12.13 -8.94
C GLY A 171 9.63 -11.29 -8.81
N GLU A 172 8.72 -11.36 -9.78
CA GLU A 172 7.43 -10.65 -9.75
C GLU A 172 6.46 -11.35 -8.80
N VAL A 173 5.73 -10.58 -7.99
CA VAL A 173 4.63 -11.11 -7.16
C VAL A 173 3.39 -11.26 -8.01
N ASP A 174 2.81 -12.46 -8.03
CA ASP A 174 1.55 -12.71 -8.71
C ASP A 174 0.36 -12.29 -7.84
N PHE A 175 -0.30 -11.19 -8.23
CA PHE A 175 -1.44 -10.65 -7.50
C PHE A 175 -2.70 -11.52 -7.60
N ASN A 176 -2.83 -12.36 -8.62
CA ASN A 176 -3.94 -13.32 -8.72
C ASN A 176 -3.79 -14.41 -7.64
N TYR A 177 -2.60 -15.00 -7.52
CA TYR A 177 -2.33 -16.01 -6.48
C TYR A 177 -2.33 -15.42 -5.08
N SER A 178 -1.74 -14.25 -4.87
CA SER A 178 -1.74 -13.58 -3.57
C SER A 178 -3.14 -13.10 -3.18
N SER A 179 -4.04 -12.94 -4.15
CA SER A 179 -5.37 -12.34 -3.97
C SER A 179 -5.32 -10.95 -3.30
N SER A 180 -4.18 -10.26 -3.40
CA SER A 180 -4.00 -8.92 -2.88
C SER A 180 -4.98 -7.96 -3.53
N VAL A 181 -5.45 -6.98 -2.76
CA VAL A 181 -6.43 -6.00 -3.24
C VAL A 181 -5.86 -4.59 -3.22
N GLY A 182 -6.30 -3.79 -4.15
CA GLY A 182 -6.04 -2.37 -4.16
C GLY A 182 -7.21 -1.57 -3.61
N VAL A 183 -6.97 -0.30 -3.30
CA VAL A 183 -7.98 0.64 -2.84
C VAL A 183 -7.86 1.96 -3.59
N ALA A 184 -8.99 2.52 -4.01
CA ALA A 184 -9.08 3.87 -4.55
C ALA A 184 -10.21 4.63 -3.84
N GLY A 185 -10.13 5.95 -3.84
CA GLY A 185 -10.98 6.74 -2.93
C GLY A 185 -10.63 6.44 -1.48
N ASN A 186 -11.58 6.60 -0.58
CA ASN A 186 -11.34 6.36 0.84
C ASN A 186 -11.55 4.89 1.25
N ASN A 187 -12.45 4.16 0.58
CA ASN A 187 -12.95 2.87 1.06
C ASN A 187 -13.45 1.92 -0.05
N THR A 188 -13.06 2.13 -1.31
CA THR A 188 -13.46 1.26 -2.42
C THR A 188 -12.32 0.31 -2.79
N TYR A 189 -12.57 -0.99 -2.65
CA TYR A 189 -11.58 -2.03 -2.89
C TYR A 189 -11.74 -2.65 -4.28
N TYR A 190 -10.59 -2.97 -4.91
CA TYR A 190 -10.49 -3.54 -6.25
C TYR A 190 -9.67 -4.81 -6.23
N GLY A 191 -10.11 -5.83 -6.98
CA GLY A 191 -9.26 -6.95 -7.36
C GLY A 191 -8.21 -6.48 -8.38
N LEU A 192 -7.05 -7.12 -8.35
CA LEU A 192 -5.93 -6.79 -9.24
C LEU A 192 -5.73 -7.95 -10.22
N ASP A 193 -6.15 -7.77 -11.46
CA ASP A 193 -5.97 -8.76 -12.51
C ASP A 193 -4.85 -8.34 -13.47
N LYS A 194 -3.96 -9.30 -13.78
CA LYS A 194 -2.86 -9.06 -14.73
C LYS A 194 -3.41 -9.02 -16.16
N ILE A 195 -3.32 -7.85 -16.77
CA ILE A 195 -3.74 -7.68 -18.18
C ILE A 195 -2.63 -8.12 -19.13
N LYS A 196 -1.38 -7.68 -18.87
CA LYS A 196 -0.28 -7.91 -19.82
C LYS A 196 1.07 -7.71 -19.14
N SER A 197 2.06 -8.51 -19.55
CA SER A 197 3.48 -8.26 -19.24
C SER A 197 4.22 -7.87 -20.53
N LEU A 198 4.98 -6.81 -20.46
CA LEU A 198 5.79 -6.32 -21.56
C LEU A 198 7.27 -6.38 -21.19
N LYS A 199 8.13 -6.65 -22.19
CA LYS A 199 9.57 -6.60 -22.00
C LYS A 199 10.05 -5.17 -21.81
N TYR A 200 11.01 -4.98 -20.91
CA TYR A 200 11.67 -3.68 -20.76
C TYR A 200 12.39 -3.30 -22.07
N LEU A 201 12.11 -2.09 -22.55
CA LEU A 201 12.72 -1.57 -23.79
C LEU A 201 14.06 -0.90 -23.46
N LYS A 202 15.13 -1.42 -24.06
CA LYS A 202 16.48 -0.83 -23.97
C LYS A 202 16.69 0.21 -25.08
N SER A 203 17.61 1.15 -24.87
CA SER A 203 17.88 2.26 -25.80
C SER A 203 18.35 1.79 -27.20
N ASP A 204 18.96 0.61 -27.31
CA ASP A 204 19.41 -0.01 -28.56
C ASP A 204 18.30 -0.71 -29.36
N GLN A 205 17.07 -0.79 -28.79
CA GLN A 205 15.91 -1.52 -29.39
C GLN A 205 14.90 -0.60 -30.09
N LYS A 206 15.35 0.52 -30.65
CA LYS A 206 14.49 1.50 -31.34
C LYS A 206 13.62 0.90 -32.46
N ASN A 207 14.12 -0.13 -33.16
CA ASN A 207 13.36 -0.83 -34.22
C ASN A 207 12.23 -1.70 -33.66
N GLN A 208 12.36 -2.21 -32.43
CA GLN A 208 11.30 -2.96 -31.75
C GLN A 208 10.18 -2.03 -31.28
N LEU A 209 10.52 -0.80 -30.84
CA LEU A 209 9.55 0.22 -30.46
C LEU A 209 8.58 0.53 -31.62
N LYS A 210 9.10 0.77 -32.83
CA LYS A 210 8.26 1.01 -34.01
C LYS A 210 7.28 -0.15 -34.28
N LYS A 211 7.77 -1.40 -34.23
CA LYS A 211 6.93 -2.59 -34.44
C LYS A 211 5.80 -2.74 -33.40
N ILE A 212 6.03 -2.31 -32.15
CA ILE A 212 4.99 -2.35 -31.09
C ILE A 212 3.93 -1.30 -31.35
N VAL A 213 4.35 -0.07 -31.66
CA VAL A 213 3.44 1.06 -31.95
C VAL A 213 2.60 0.78 -33.19
N ASP A 214 3.19 0.27 -34.25
CA ASP A 214 2.48 -0.05 -35.52
C ASP A 214 1.43 -1.15 -35.30
N LYS A 215 1.71 -2.17 -34.47
CA LYS A 215 0.74 -3.22 -34.17
C LYS A 215 -0.49 -2.73 -33.39
N GLU A 216 -0.31 -1.82 -32.44
CA GLU A 216 -1.44 -1.25 -31.68
C GLU A 216 -2.31 -0.33 -32.54
N SER A 217 -1.73 0.42 -33.47
CA SER A 217 -2.50 1.25 -34.41
C SER A 217 -3.37 0.41 -35.35
N TYR A 218 -2.92 -0.79 -35.75
CA TYR A 218 -3.68 -1.72 -36.59
C TYR A 218 -4.85 -2.39 -35.82
N GLN A 219 -4.67 -2.72 -34.53
CA GLN A 219 -5.74 -3.33 -33.74
C GLN A 219 -6.88 -2.34 -33.45
N ASN A 220 -6.54 -1.11 -33.08
CA ASN A 220 -7.52 -0.07 -32.78
C ASN A 220 -8.33 0.38 -34.05
N SER A 221 -7.76 0.24 -35.25
CA SER A 221 -8.48 0.53 -36.50
C SER A 221 -9.46 -0.57 -36.94
N ASN A 222 -9.31 -1.78 -36.39
CA ASN A 222 -10.22 -2.91 -36.69
C ASN A 222 -11.34 -3.08 -35.65
N GLU A 223 -11.19 -2.54 -34.44
CA GLU A 223 -12.24 -2.50 -33.40
C GLU A 223 -13.20 -1.30 -33.56
N ALA A 224 -12.85 -0.34 -34.42
CA ALA A 224 -13.67 0.84 -34.74
C ALA A 224 -14.54 0.69 -35.99
N LYS A 225 -14.63 -0.51 -36.58
CA LYS A 225 -15.54 -0.88 -37.67
C LYS A 225 -16.57 -1.90 -37.17
#